data_32414a983e1b7005e8881237b4d136fd
#
_entry.id   32414a983e1b7005e8881237b4d136fd
#
_cell.length_a   1.000
_cell.length_b   1.000
_cell.length_c   1.000
_cell.angle_alpha   90.00
_cell.angle_beta   90.00
_cell.angle_gamma   90.00
#
_symmetry.space_group_name_H-M   'P 1'
#
loop_
_entity.id
_entity.type
_entity.pdbx_description
1 polymer ?
#
loop_
_entity_poly.entity_id
_entity_poly.type
_entity_poly.pdbx_seq_one_letter_code
_entity_poly.pdbx_strand_id
1 'polypeptide(L)'
;SAEFRRLSTQPMSLKRVQTERGQIPTLTYRNKLRSFPRRKRMGLMRLGIARLGIARSLLRLLLWATGFSLLALFAGLTYLQGQQQSLAPSVALVLGGSPERERYAAQFAKTHPGVEIWVSSGSNPEYAKWVFDEALVPANQWHLDYKAVDTVTNFTTLVDELNAKNIDAVYLLTSDYHMRRASVVAQIVLGSRGINFKPVAIPTEQLPETPETIVRDVRDGARSLLWVATGKTGSEWKDSLEQP
;
A
#
# COMPACT_ATOMS: atom_id res chain seq x y z
N SER A 1 -21.74 51.46 -30.65
CA SER A 1 -21.05 52.33 -31.58
C SER A 1 -20.36 51.45 -32.61
N ALA A 2 -20.96 51.15 -33.68
CA ALA A 2 -21.03 51.91 -34.93
C ALA A 2 -19.70 51.95 -35.64
N GLU A 3 -19.52 51.08 -36.61
CA GLU A 3 -18.93 51.38 -37.90
C GLU A 3 -19.11 50.19 -38.86
N PHE A 4 -20.28 50.19 -39.47
CA PHE A 4 -20.58 49.38 -40.64
C PHE A 4 -20.94 50.43 -41.73
N ARG A 5 -20.18 50.48 -42.78
CA ARG A 5 -20.53 50.97 -44.14
C ARG A 5 -19.32 51.52 -44.87
N ARG A 6 -18.89 50.83 -45.93
CA ARG A 6 -18.93 51.37 -47.30
C ARG A 6 -18.28 50.38 -48.28
N LEU A 7 -19.11 49.62 -48.96
CA LEU A 7 -18.74 49.02 -50.23
C LEU A 7 -19.28 49.94 -51.33
N SER A 8 -18.38 50.59 -52.02
CA SER A 8 -18.72 51.45 -53.18
C SER A 8 -18.91 50.54 -54.42
N THR A 9 -20.11 50.61 -54.96
CA THR A 9 -20.47 50.10 -56.28
C THR A 9 -19.88 51.05 -57.35
N GLN A 10 -19.03 50.55 -58.22
CA GLN A 10 -18.71 51.25 -59.46
C GLN A 10 -19.51 50.62 -60.63
N PRO A 11 -20.11 51.45 -61.49
CA PRO A 11 -20.89 50.98 -62.64
C PRO A 11 -19.96 50.64 -63.82
N MET A 12 -20.19 49.47 -64.43
CA MET A 12 -19.54 49.06 -65.68
C MET A 12 -20.00 49.91 -66.87
N SER A 13 -19.03 50.56 -67.50
CA SER A 13 -19.21 51.28 -68.75
C SER A 13 -19.36 50.33 -69.95
N LEU A 14 -20.50 50.29 -70.60
CA LEU A 14 -20.75 49.65 -71.84
C LEU A 14 -20.25 50.50 -73.03
N LYS A 15 -19.20 50.08 -73.66
CA LYS A 15 -18.81 50.62 -74.97
C LYS A 15 -19.59 49.92 -76.05
N ARG A 16 -20.40 50.68 -76.80
CA ARG A 16 -21.16 50.31 -77.97
C ARG A 16 -20.16 50.11 -79.14
N VAL A 17 -20.05 48.96 -79.72
CA VAL A 17 -19.35 48.70 -81.00
C VAL A 17 -20.37 48.44 -82.06
N GLN A 18 -20.29 49.22 -83.14
CA GLN A 18 -21.18 49.13 -84.32
C GLN A 18 -21.04 47.86 -85.08
N THR A 19 -22.13 47.31 -85.52
CA THR A 19 -22.33 46.12 -86.32
C THR A 19 -21.95 46.39 -87.78
N GLU A 20 -21.06 45.59 -88.39
CA GLU A 20 -21.04 45.27 -89.79
C GLU A 20 -21.32 43.79 -90.01
N ARG A 21 -22.06 43.54 -91.06
CA ARG A 21 -22.79 42.34 -91.48
C ARG A 21 -21.96 41.05 -91.51
N GLY A 22 -22.51 40.01 -90.95
CA GLY A 22 -22.62 38.75 -91.60
C GLY A 22 -21.45 37.73 -91.42
N GLN A 23 -21.32 37.26 -90.20
CA GLN A 23 -20.90 35.85 -90.00
C GLN A 23 -21.06 35.52 -88.51
N ILE A 24 -21.83 34.45 -88.21
CA ILE A 24 -21.98 33.95 -86.85
C ILE A 24 -20.77 33.08 -86.51
N PRO A 25 -19.90 33.48 -85.55
CA PRO A 25 -18.86 32.57 -85.07
C PRO A 25 -19.45 31.65 -83.98
N THR A 26 -19.50 30.36 -84.29
CA THR A 26 -19.73 29.32 -83.30
C THR A 26 -18.62 29.34 -82.25
N LEU A 27 -18.91 29.87 -81.07
CA LEU A 27 -18.02 29.79 -79.89
C LEU A 27 -18.02 28.40 -79.32
N THR A 28 -17.01 27.60 -79.71
CA THR A 28 -16.71 26.36 -79.02
C THR A 28 -16.15 26.66 -77.63
N TYR A 29 -16.99 26.54 -76.64
CA TYR A 29 -16.62 26.68 -75.22
C TYR A 29 -15.83 25.41 -74.78
N ARG A 30 -14.50 25.51 -74.80
CA ARG A 30 -13.61 24.46 -74.32
C ARG A 30 -13.56 24.53 -72.79
N ASN A 31 -14.42 23.77 -72.12
CA ASN A 31 -14.43 23.59 -70.68
C ASN A 31 -13.13 22.89 -70.25
N LYS A 32 -12.15 23.72 -69.85
CA LYS A 32 -10.97 23.24 -69.16
C LYS A 32 -11.31 23.02 -67.69
N LEU A 33 -11.93 21.84 -67.36
CA LEU A 33 -12.13 21.42 -66.00
C LEU A 33 -10.72 21.20 -65.39
N ARG A 34 -10.28 22.16 -64.59
CA ARG A 34 -9.14 22.00 -63.69
C ARG A 34 -9.51 20.91 -62.68
N SER A 35 -8.98 19.70 -62.85
CA SER A 35 -9.07 18.65 -61.86
C SER A 35 -8.28 19.08 -60.61
N PHE A 36 -8.98 19.48 -59.57
CA PHE A 36 -8.39 19.67 -58.27
C PHE A 36 -7.95 18.30 -57.70
N PRO A 37 -6.75 18.15 -57.17
CA PRO A 37 -6.33 16.89 -56.57
C PRO A 37 -6.99 16.72 -55.19
N ARG A 38 -8.08 15.93 -55.20
CA ARG A 38 -8.92 15.63 -54.02
C ARG A 38 -8.37 14.47 -53.19
N ARG A 39 -7.05 14.25 -53.07
CA ARG A 39 -6.52 12.97 -52.54
C ARG A 39 -5.50 13.07 -51.42
N LYS A 40 -5.49 14.06 -50.54
CA LYS A 40 -4.57 14.03 -49.36
C LYS A 40 -5.20 14.24 -47.99
N ARG A 41 -6.49 14.58 -47.85
CA ARG A 41 -7.09 14.80 -46.53
C ARG A 41 -7.69 13.56 -45.86
N MET A 42 -7.98 12.47 -46.56
CA MET A 42 -8.58 11.25 -45.97
C MET A 42 -7.59 10.33 -45.24
N GLY A 43 -6.28 10.42 -45.53
CA GLY A 43 -5.26 9.58 -44.90
C GLY A 43 -4.94 9.99 -43.45
N LEU A 44 -4.86 11.30 -43.18
CA LEU A 44 -4.55 11.84 -41.86
C LEU A 44 -5.67 11.63 -40.83
N MET A 45 -6.92 11.68 -41.28
CA MET A 45 -8.08 11.49 -40.39
C MET A 45 -8.26 10.01 -39.98
N ARG A 46 -7.92 9.05 -40.85
CA ARG A 46 -7.93 7.61 -40.52
C ARG A 46 -6.82 7.19 -39.56
N LEU A 47 -5.64 7.80 -39.64
CA LEU A 47 -4.54 7.55 -38.68
C LEU A 47 -4.86 8.10 -37.28
N GLY A 48 -5.55 9.23 -37.17
CA GLY A 48 -5.99 9.81 -35.89
C GLY A 48 -7.01 8.92 -35.17
N ILE A 49 -8.00 8.38 -35.89
CA ILE A 49 -9.06 7.52 -35.32
C ILE A 49 -8.48 6.17 -34.88
N ALA A 50 -7.54 5.59 -35.64
CA ALA A 50 -6.89 4.34 -35.26
C ALA A 50 -6.01 4.51 -33.99
N ARG A 51 -5.29 5.63 -33.86
CA ARG A 51 -4.50 5.93 -32.64
C ARG A 51 -5.38 6.14 -31.41
N LEU A 52 -6.52 6.81 -31.54
CA LEU A 52 -7.49 6.96 -30.46
C LEU A 52 -8.11 5.61 -30.05
N GLY A 53 -8.37 4.71 -30.99
CA GLY A 53 -8.86 3.35 -30.72
C GLY A 53 -7.86 2.53 -29.93
N ILE A 54 -6.58 2.54 -30.31
CA ILE A 54 -5.50 1.83 -29.64
C ILE A 54 -5.30 2.40 -28.20
N ALA A 55 -5.27 3.73 -28.05
CA ALA A 55 -5.13 4.36 -26.74
C ALA A 55 -6.28 3.98 -25.78
N ARG A 56 -7.52 3.96 -26.26
CA ARG A 56 -8.67 3.52 -25.46
C ARG A 56 -8.62 2.04 -25.10
N SER A 57 -8.13 1.19 -25.99
CA SER A 57 -7.94 -0.24 -25.71
C SER A 57 -6.85 -0.47 -24.68
N LEU A 58 -5.71 0.22 -24.79
CA LEU A 58 -4.63 0.17 -23.80
C LEU A 58 -5.08 0.66 -22.43
N LEU A 59 -5.84 1.76 -22.37
CA LEU A 59 -6.39 2.26 -21.12
C LEU A 59 -7.34 1.25 -20.47
N ARG A 60 -8.19 0.59 -21.26
CA ARG A 60 -9.07 -0.48 -20.75
C ARG A 60 -8.28 -1.66 -20.22
N LEU A 61 -7.25 -2.10 -20.95
CA LEU A 61 -6.36 -3.18 -20.48
C LEU A 61 -5.65 -2.84 -19.17
N LEU A 62 -5.15 -1.60 -19.03
CA LEU A 62 -4.56 -1.12 -17.78
C LEU A 62 -5.58 -1.11 -16.63
N LEU A 63 -6.80 -0.62 -16.88
CA LEU A 63 -7.87 -0.62 -15.86
C LEU A 63 -8.27 -2.04 -15.45
N TRP A 64 -8.36 -2.98 -16.39
CA TRP A 64 -8.62 -4.38 -16.08
C TRP A 64 -7.45 -5.03 -15.32
N ALA A 65 -6.20 -4.75 -15.70
CA ALA A 65 -5.03 -5.27 -15.02
C ALA A 65 -4.92 -4.75 -13.57
N THR A 66 -5.16 -3.45 -13.36
CA THR A 66 -5.18 -2.87 -12.00
C THR A 66 -6.33 -3.42 -11.18
N GLY A 67 -7.53 -3.55 -11.75
CA GLY A 67 -8.69 -4.14 -11.07
C GLY A 67 -8.42 -5.59 -10.67
N PHE A 68 -7.85 -6.40 -11.56
CA PHE A 68 -7.50 -7.78 -11.25
C PHE A 68 -6.40 -7.88 -10.17
N SER A 69 -5.40 -7.02 -10.22
CA SER A 69 -4.34 -6.97 -9.19
C SER A 69 -4.88 -6.60 -7.82
N LEU A 70 -5.80 -5.62 -7.75
CA LEU A 70 -6.46 -5.25 -6.50
C LEU A 70 -7.35 -6.38 -5.95
N LEU A 71 -8.08 -7.06 -6.83
CA LEU A 71 -8.92 -8.21 -6.44
C LEU A 71 -8.06 -9.37 -5.92
N ALA A 72 -6.95 -9.67 -6.60
CA ALA A 72 -6.01 -10.72 -6.18
C ALA A 72 -5.36 -10.38 -4.83
N LEU A 73 -4.98 -9.11 -4.63
CA LEU A 73 -4.48 -8.62 -3.35
C LEU A 73 -5.53 -8.76 -2.24
N PHE A 74 -6.77 -8.33 -2.51
CA PHE A 74 -7.86 -8.47 -1.54
C PHE A 74 -8.15 -9.93 -1.20
N ALA A 75 -8.24 -10.81 -2.20
CA ALA A 75 -8.42 -12.25 -1.99
C ALA A 75 -7.26 -12.87 -1.20
N GLY A 76 -6.02 -12.46 -1.48
CA GLY A 76 -4.85 -12.87 -0.73
C GLY A 76 -4.91 -12.44 0.74
N LEU A 77 -5.28 -11.19 1.00
CA LEU A 77 -5.44 -10.68 2.37
C LEU A 77 -6.54 -11.40 3.15
N THR A 78 -7.70 -11.66 2.52
CA THR A 78 -8.80 -12.40 3.17
C THR A 78 -8.45 -13.85 3.43
N TYR A 79 -7.70 -14.50 2.53
CA TYR A 79 -7.20 -15.85 2.71
C TYR A 79 -6.24 -15.93 3.91
N LEU A 80 -5.29 -14.99 4.02
CA LEU A 80 -4.35 -14.92 5.14
C LEU A 80 -5.08 -14.68 6.48
N GLN A 81 -6.08 -13.80 6.50
CA GLN A 81 -6.91 -13.57 7.70
C GLN A 81 -7.70 -14.81 8.12
N GLY A 82 -8.23 -15.57 7.16
CA GLY A 82 -8.95 -16.83 7.43
C GLY A 82 -8.05 -17.88 8.06
N GLN A 83 -6.81 -17.98 7.61
CA GLN A 83 -5.84 -18.92 8.20
C GLN A 83 -5.51 -18.56 9.66
N GLN A 84 -5.37 -17.28 10.00
CA GLN A 84 -5.06 -16.85 11.37
C GLN A 84 -6.13 -17.25 12.39
N GLN A 85 -7.40 -17.36 11.99
CA GLN A 85 -8.50 -17.73 12.89
C GLN A 85 -8.52 -19.22 13.25
N SER A 86 -7.99 -20.10 12.39
CA SER A 86 -7.99 -21.56 12.61
C SER A 86 -6.79 -22.08 13.42
N LEU A 87 -5.81 -21.23 13.72
CA LEU A 87 -4.61 -21.60 14.44
C LEU A 87 -4.88 -21.68 15.95
N ALA A 88 -4.34 -22.71 16.60
CA ALA A 88 -4.25 -22.84 18.05
C ALA A 88 -2.79 -22.61 18.46
N PRO A 89 -2.33 -21.36 18.65
CA PRO A 89 -0.94 -21.08 18.98
C PRO A 89 -0.54 -21.70 20.31
N SER A 90 0.68 -22.24 20.40
CA SER A 90 1.25 -22.79 21.63
C SER A 90 2.08 -21.77 22.41
N VAL A 91 2.32 -20.58 21.83
CA VAL A 91 3.09 -19.49 22.44
C VAL A 91 2.27 -18.19 22.40
N ALA A 92 2.34 -17.42 23.48
CA ALA A 92 1.85 -16.05 23.55
C ALA A 92 3.04 -15.08 23.66
N LEU A 93 3.28 -14.32 22.61
CA LEU A 93 4.29 -13.26 22.56
C LEU A 93 3.71 -11.96 23.13
N VAL A 94 4.23 -11.54 24.27
CA VAL A 94 3.81 -10.33 24.99
C VAL A 94 4.83 -9.24 24.71
N LEU A 95 4.39 -8.12 24.11
CA LEU A 95 5.26 -6.97 23.91
C LEU A 95 5.37 -6.14 25.19
N GLY A 96 6.57 -5.89 25.64
CA GLY A 96 6.86 -5.08 26.81
C GLY A 96 6.41 -3.61 26.70
N GLY A 97 6.70 -2.83 27.71
CA GLY A 97 6.42 -1.39 27.77
C GLY A 97 5.18 -1.00 28.61
N SER A 98 4.46 -1.97 29.20
CA SER A 98 3.46 -1.71 30.25
C SER A 98 3.30 -2.92 31.16
N PRO A 99 3.36 -2.73 32.49
CA PRO A 99 3.13 -3.79 33.47
C PRO A 99 1.75 -4.45 33.35
N GLU A 100 0.77 -3.74 32.83
CA GLU A 100 -0.60 -4.25 32.62
C GLU A 100 -0.61 -5.41 31.62
N ARG A 101 0.27 -5.40 30.63
CA ARG A 101 0.38 -6.47 29.64
C ARG A 101 0.85 -7.78 30.27
N GLU A 102 1.78 -7.72 31.20
CA GLU A 102 2.25 -8.89 31.96
C GLU A 102 1.18 -9.45 32.87
N ARG A 103 0.45 -8.56 33.59
CA ARG A 103 -0.70 -9.00 34.40
C ARG A 103 -1.77 -9.68 33.54
N TYR A 104 -2.08 -9.11 32.39
CA TYR A 104 -3.03 -9.71 31.46
C TYR A 104 -2.50 -11.07 30.95
N ALA A 105 -1.21 -11.15 30.58
CA ALA A 105 -0.60 -12.38 30.13
C ALA A 105 -0.64 -13.48 31.18
N ALA A 106 -0.42 -13.15 32.45
CA ALA A 106 -0.53 -14.08 33.56
C ALA A 106 -1.98 -14.60 33.75
N GLN A 107 -2.99 -13.76 33.54
CA GLN A 107 -4.39 -14.22 33.54
C GLN A 107 -4.72 -15.03 32.28
N PHE A 108 -4.16 -14.65 31.13
CA PHE A 108 -4.29 -15.38 29.87
C PHE A 108 -3.75 -16.81 30.00
N ALA A 109 -2.60 -16.99 30.64
CA ALA A 109 -2.00 -18.30 30.90
C ALA A 109 -2.93 -19.22 31.68
N LYS A 110 -3.69 -18.70 32.67
CA LYS A 110 -4.67 -19.49 33.45
C LYS A 110 -5.79 -20.05 32.57
N THR A 111 -6.21 -19.30 31.58
CA THR A 111 -7.30 -19.72 30.67
C THR A 111 -6.79 -20.53 29.48
N HIS A 112 -5.46 -20.55 29.29
CA HIS A 112 -4.77 -21.24 28.21
C HIS A 112 -3.60 -22.09 28.75
N PRO A 113 -3.85 -23.14 29.53
CA PRO A 113 -2.81 -23.86 30.28
C PRO A 113 -1.76 -24.56 29.42
N GLY A 114 -1.98 -24.69 28.12
CA GLY A 114 -1.00 -25.25 27.17
C GLY A 114 -0.17 -24.20 26.42
N VAL A 115 -0.35 -22.91 26.74
CA VAL A 115 0.33 -21.80 26.03
C VAL A 115 1.49 -21.31 26.88
N GLU A 116 2.69 -21.29 26.29
CA GLU A 116 3.89 -20.70 26.90
C GLU A 116 3.88 -19.18 26.70
N ILE A 117 4.19 -18.41 27.73
CA ILE A 117 4.19 -16.94 27.70
C ILE A 117 5.61 -16.43 27.45
N TRP A 118 5.84 -15.73 26.38
CA TRP A 118 7.12 -15.10 26.06
C TRP A 118 7.00 -13.57 26.16
N VAL A 119 7.69 -12.98 27.13
CA VAL A 119 7.68 -11.54 27.36
C VAL A 119 8.92 -10.92 26.75
N SER A 120 8.75 -10.07 25.77
CA SER A 120 9.83 -9.33 25.11
C SER A 120 9.98 -7.94 25.73
N SER A 121 11.12 -7.72 26.42
CA SER A 121 11.47 -6.45 27.09
C SER A 121 10.35 -5.89 27.97
N GLY A 122 9.88 -6.74 28.88
CA GLY A 122 8.87 -6.39 29.86
C GLY A 122 9.38 -5.52 31.00
N SER A 123 8.68 -5.60 32.15
CA SER A 123 9.10 -4.98 33.40
C SER A 123 10.39 -5.64 33.93
N ASN A 124 10.95 -5.09 35.03
CA ASN A 124 12.11 -5.75 35.64
C ASN A 124 11.79 -7.21 36.04
N PRO A 125 12.81 -8.09 36.09
CA PRO A 125 12.61 -9.53 36.33
C PRO A 125 11.90 -9.84 37.62
N GLU A 126 12.14 -9.08 38.68
CA GLU A 126 11.52 -9.29 40.01
C GLU A 126 10.02 -9.04 39.96
N TYR A 127 9.60 -7.96 39.29
CA TYR A 127 8.18 -7.65 39.12
C TYR A 127 7.49 -8.68 38.22
N ALA A 128 8.08 -9.02 37.07
CA ALA A 128 7.53 -10.03 36.18
C ALA A 128 7.35 -11.38 36.92
N LYS A 129 8.38 -11.82 37.64
CA LYS A 129 8.34 -13.02 38.45
C LYS A 129 7.19 -12.95 39.49
N TRP A 130 7.09 -11.85 40.21
CA TRP A 130 6.01 -11.66 41.19
C TRP A 130 4.61 -11.76 40.55
N VAL A 131 4.41 -11.15 39.38
CA VAL A 131 3.13 -11.19 38.66
C VAL A 131 2.73 -12.62 38.27
N PHE A 132 3.69 -13.41 37.72
CA PHE A 132 3.40 -14.79 37.32
C PHE A 132 3.26 -15.73 38.53
N ASP A 133 4.05 -15.54 39.57
CA ASP A 133 3.95 -16.32 40.82
C ASP A 133 2.59 -16.07 41.53
N GLU A 134 2.15 -14.78 41.63
CA GLU A 134 0.84 -14.44 42.19
C GLU A 134 -0.32 -15.05 41.38
N ALA A 135 -0.14 -15.14 40.08
CA ALA A 135 -1.10 -15.78 39.20
C ALA A 135 -1.01 -17.33 39.23
N LEU A 136 -0.09 -17.92 39.96
CA LEU A 136 0.18 -19.34 40.04
C LEU A 136 0.53 -19.97 38.67
N VAL A 137 1.20 -19.20 37.80
CA VAL A 137 1.71 -19.69 36.50
C VAL A 137 3.04 -20.40 36.76
N PRO A 138 3.19 -21.68 36.36
CA PRO A 138 4.45 -22.39 36.57
C PRO A 138 5.64 -21.73 35.91
N ALA A 139 6.81 -21.74 36.58
CA ALA A 139 8.01 -21.07 36.08
C ALA A 139 8.52 -21.60 34.72
N ASN A 140 8.16 -22.81 34.33
CA ASN A 140 8.47 -23.40 33.04
C ASN A 140 7.46 -23.00 31.91
N GLN A 141 6.41 -22.25 32.27
CA GLN A 141 5.39 -21.81 31.30
C GLN A 141 5.62 -20.35 30.83
N TRP A 142 6.61 -19.67 31.36
CA TRP A 142 6.90 -18.31 30.93
C TRP A 142 8.41 -18.06 30.75
N HIS A 143 8.73 -17.17 29.81
CA HIS A 143 10.09 -16.82 29.43
C HIS A 143 10.21 -15.29 29.29
N LEU A 144 11.31 -14.72 29.81
CA LEU A 144 11.62 -13.29 29.70
C LEU A 144 12.83 -13.09 28.79
N ASP A 145 12.69 -12.21 27.79
CA ASP A 145 13.78 -11.75 26.92
C ASP A 145 13.89 -10.23 27.02
N TYR A 146 15.11 -9.73 27.27
CA TYR A 146 15.38 -8.30 27.45
C TYR A 146 16.28 -7.70 26.35
N LYS A 147 16.42 -8.40 25.22
CA LYS A 147 17.28 -7.94 24.11
C LYS A 147 16.63 -6.84 23.28
N ALA A 148 15.33 -6.75 23.28
CA ALA A 148 14.62 -5.77 22.46
C ALA A 148 14.66 -4.37 23.07
N VAL A 149 14.85 -3.36 22.21
CA VAL A 149 14.91 -1.94 22.59
C VAL A 149 13.76 -1.12 21.98
N ASP A 150 13.02 -1.71 21.05
CA ASP A 150 11.90 -1.07 20.37
C ASP A 150 10.93 -2.10 19.77
N THR A 151 9.85 -1.61 19.11
CA THR A 151 8.80 -2.49 18.55
C THR A 151 9.32 -3.47 17.50
N VAL A 152 10.28 -3.09 16.67
CA VAL A 152 10.82 -3.99 15.64
C VAL A 152 11.69 -5.07 16.30
N THR A 153 12.51 -4.68 17.24
CA THR A 153 13.39 -5.61 17.96
C THR A 153 12.64 -6.56 18.86
N ASN A 154 11.45 -6.22 19.38
CA ASN A 154 10.58 -7.16 20.09
C ASN A 154 10.26 -8.44 19.29
N PHE A 155 10.25 -8.35 17.98
CA PHE A 155 10.02 -9.50 17.10
C PHE A 155 11.34 -10.11 16.61
N THR A 156 12.28 -9.26 16.17
CA THR A 156 13.51 -9.74 15.51
C THR A 156 14.45 -10.47 16.44
N THR A 157 14.41 -10.20 17.75
CA THR A 157 15.23 -10.91 18.75
C THR A 157 14.72 -12.32 19.07
N LEU A 158 13.43 -12.58 18.83
CA LEU A 158 12.77 -13.83 19.22
C LEU A 158 12.37 -14.72 18.04
N VAL A 159 12.22 -14.16 16.83
CA VAL A 159 11.67 -14.90 15.69
C VAL A 159 12.50 -16.12 15.31
N ASP A 160 13.81 -16.05 15.38
CA ASP A 160 14.68 -17.18 15.02
C ASP A 160 14.62 -18.30 16.10
N GLU A 161 14.44 -17.95 17.40
CA GLU A 161 14.20 -18.92 18.47
C GLU A 161 12.83 -19.59 18.34
N LEU A 162 11.78 -18.82 18.03
CA LEU A 162 10.44 -19.34 17.73
C LEU A 162 10.50 -20.33 16.55
N ASN A 163 11.19 -19.94 15.47
CA ASN A 163 11.35 -20.80 14.30
C ASN A 163 12.15 -22.08 14.63
N ALA A 164 13.22 -22.00 15.41
CA ALA A 164 14.00 -23.14 15.83
C ALA A 164 13.22 -24.13 16.70
N LYS A 165 12.20 -23.65 17.43
CA LYS A 165 11.27 -24.47 18.21
C LYS A 165 10.09 -24.99 17.37
N ASN A 166 10.06 -24.74 16.05
CA ASN A 166 8.98 -25.11 15.13
C ASN A 166 7.63 -24.51 15.55
N ILE A 167 7.61 -23.28 16.02
CA ILE A 167 6.39 -22.55 16.36
C ILE A 167 5.80 -21.95 15.09
N ASP A 168 4.68 -22.46 14.64
CA ASP A 168 3.98 -22.02 13.42
C ASP A 168 3.05 -20.84 13.64
N ALA A 169 2.66 -20.61 14.91
CA ALA A 169 1.74 -19.54 15.26
C ALA A 169 1.93 -19.06 16.69
N VAL A 170 1.71 -17.76 16.93
CA VAL A 170 1.73 -17.15 18.26
C VAL A 170 0.47 -16.32 18.51
N TYR A 171 0.03 -16.23 19.78
CA TYR A 171 -0.81 -15.14 20.21
C TYR A 171 0.05 -13.87 20.34
N LEU A 172 -0.36 -12.76 19.76
CA LEU A 172 0.33 -11.49 19.92
C LEU A 172 -0.42 -10.63 20.93
N LEU A 173 0.14 -10.48 22.12
CA LEU A 173 -0.45 -9.72 23.24
C LEU A 173 0.18 -8.34 23.34
N THR A 174 -0.61 -7.30 23.18
CA THR A 174 -0.21 -5.90 23.41
C THR A 174 -1.42 -5.02 23.63
N SER A 175 -1.21 -3.78 24.08
CA SER A 175 -2.29 -2.81 24.26
C SER A 175 -3.04 -2.53 22.96
N ASP A 176 -4.33 -2.27 23.06
CA ASP A 176 -5.22 -1.99 21.93
C ASP A 176 -4.71 -0.86 21.02
N TYR A 177 -4.29 0.27 21.61
CA TYR A 177 -3.71 1.39 20.87
C TYR A 177 -2.43 1.02 20.10
N HIS A 178 -1.65 0.05 20.61
CA HIS A 178 -0.39 -0.39 20.01
C HIS A 178 -0.56 -1.51 18.98
N MET A 179 -1.69 -2.23 19.00
CA MET A 179 -1.91 -3.46 18.22
C MET A 179 -1.74 -3.24 16.71
N ARG A 180 -2.17 -2.09 16.17
CA ARG A 180 -2.03 -1.80 14.74
C ARG A 180 -0.55 -1.80 14.30
N ARG A 181 0.32 -1.07 15.00
CA ARG A 181 1.75 -1.00 14.71
C ARG A 181 2.43 -2.36 14.93
N ALA A 182 2.11 -3.02 16.03
CA ALA A 182 2.63 -4.35 16.33
C ALA A 182 2.26 -5.38 15.24
N SER A 183 1.02 -5.33 14.73
CA SER A 183 0.56 -6.21 13.66
C SER A 183 1.30 -6.01 12.34
N VAL A 184 1.63 -4.75 11.97
CA VAL A 184 2.44 -4.47 10.77
C VAL A 184 3.82 -5.11 10.88
N VAL A 185 4.49 -4.94 12.02
CA VAL A 185 5.82 -5.52 12.26
C VAL A 185 5.74 -7.05 12.31
N ALA A 186 4.76 -7.62 13.04
CA ALA A 186 4.54 -9.05 13.14
C ALA A 186 4.33 -9.69 11.76
N GLN A 187 3.48 -9.09 10.91
CA GLN A 187 3.20 -9.59 9.57
C GLN A 187 4.47 -9.70 8.72
N ILE A 188 5.41 -8.77 8.87
CA ILE A 188 6.65 -8.75 8.11
C ILE A 188 7.67 -9.71 8.74
N VAL A 189 7.96 -9.57 10.04
CA VAL A 189 9.05 -10.30 10.71
C VAL A 189 8.67 -11.76 10.92
N LEU A 190 7.55 -12.05 11.59
CA LEU A 190 7.09 -13.43 11.82
C LEU A 190 6.72 -14.10 10.49
N GLY A 191 6.00 -13.38 9.62
CA GLY A 191 5.62 -13.86 8.30
C GLY A 191 6.81 -14.25 7.41
N SER A 192 7.96 -13.58 7.55
CA SER A 192 9.20 -13.93 6.84
C SER A 192 9.77 -15.31 7.22
N ARG A 193 9.34 -15.85 8.35
CA ARG A 193 9.68 -17.20 8.86
C ARG A 193 8.52 -18.18 8.79
N GLY A 194 7.39 -17.79 8.16
CA GLY A 194 6.19 -18.63 8.08
C GLY A 194 5.41 -18.70 9.39
N ILE A 195 5.74 -17.89 10.40
CA ILE A 195 5.03 -17.86 11.67
C ILE A 195 3.82 -16.95 11.56
N ASN A 196 2.64 -17.49 11.82
CA ASN A 196 1.40 -16.74 11.87
C ASN A 196 1.20 -16.11 13.25
N PHE A 197 0.30 -15.12 13.36
CA PHE A 197 -0.05 -14.58 14.67
C PHE A 197 -1.55 -14.34 14.81
N LYS A 198 -2.05 -14.48 16.04
CA LYS A 198 -3.42 -14.16 16.42
C LYS A 198 -3.41 -12.98 17.37
N PRO A 199 -3.91 -11.80 16.96
CA PRO A 199 -3.87 -10.60 17.79
C PRO A 199 -4.80 -10.73 19.00
N VAL A 200 -4.30 -10.37 20.17
CA VAL A 200 -5.02 -10.25 21.43
C VAL A 200 -4.81 -8.85 21.97
N ALA A 201 -5.70 -7.94 21.62
CA ALA A 201 -5.65 -6.55 22.04
C ALA A 201 -6.09 -6.43 23.50
N ILE A 202 -5.22 -5.89 24.35
CA ILE A 202 -5.46 -5.67 25.76
C ILE A 202 -6.09 -4.28 25.91
N PRO A 203 -7.35 -4.17 26.40
CA PRO A 203 -7.96 -2.89 26.65
C PRO A 203 -7.13 -2.08 27.64
N THR A 204 -6.84 -0.83 27.31
CA THR A 204 -6.01 0.04 28.12
C THR A 204 -6.77 1.31 28.44
N GLU A 205 -6.95 1.60 29.73
CA GLU A 205 -7.61 2.82 30.20
C GLU A 205 -6.70 4.05 30.08
N GLN A 206 -5.39 3.84 30.12
CA GLN A 206 -4.38 4.89 30.03
C GLN A 206 -3.95 5.09 28.57
N LEU A 207 -4.17 6.30 28.06
CA LEU A 207 -3.65 6.68 26.75
C LEU A 207 -2.11 6.75 26.80
N PRO A 208 -1.42 6.34 25.71
CA PRO A 208 0.03 6.44 25.65
C PRO A 208 0.47 7.92 25.70
N GLU A 209 1.59 8.20 26.38
CA GLU A 209 2.20 9.54 26.41
C GLU A 209 2.47 10.09 25.00
N THR A 210 2.82 9.21 24.08
CA THR A 210 3.04 9.57 22.68
C THR A 210 2.02 8.85 21.78
N PRO A 211 1.19 9.60 21.02
CA PRO A 211 0.18 9.01 20.15
C PRO A 211 0.77 8.05 19.12
N GLU A 212 0.09 6.94 18.89
CA GLU A 212 0.40 6.06 17.77
C GLU A 212 -0.03 6.74 16.46
N THR A 213 0.92 6.86 15.54
CA THR A 213 0.71 7.53 14.26
C THR A 213 1.01 6.58 13.08
N ILE A 214 0.35 6.82 11.95
CA ILE A 214 0.61 6.07 10.71
C ILE A 214 2.10 6.18 10.29
N VAL A 215 2.75 7.31 10.58
CA VAL A 215 4.17 7.52 10.28
C VAL A 215 5.04 6.52 11.04
N ARG A 216 4.71 6.21 12.30
CA ARG A 216 5.42 5.18 13.08
C ARG A 216 5.21 3.79 12.50
N ASP A 217 3.98 3.47 12.06
CA ASP A 217 3.67 2.18 11.44
C ASP A 217 4.50 1.99 10.16
N VAL A 218 4.54 3.01 9.29
CA VAL A 218 5.31 2.99 8.03
C VAL A 218 6.82 2.89 8.31
N ARG A 219 7.34 3.67 9.25
CA ARG A 219 8.75 3.62 9.65
C ARG A 219 9.15 2.23 10.13
N ASP A 220 8.37 1.67 11.06
CA ASP A 220 8.70 0.38 11.67
C ASP A 220 8.46 -0.78 10.68
N GLY A 221 7.49 -0.66 9.78
CA GLY A 221 7.32 -1.55 8.64
C GLY A 221 8.52 -1.52 7.68
N ALA A 222 9.02 -0.33 7.33
CA ALA A 222 10.23 -0.19 6.49
C ALA A 222 11.48 -0.79 7.16
N ARG A 223 11.67 -0.57 8.47
CA ARG A 223 12.76 -1.18 9.26
C ARG A 223 12.64 -2.70 9.32
N SER A 224 11.43 -3.22 9.43
CA SER A 224 11.17 -4.67 9.40
C SER A 224 11.55 -5.28 8.06
N LEU A 225 11.20 -4.62 6.94
CA LEU A 225 11.61 -5.04 5.60
C LEU A 225 13.14 -4.98 5.42
N LEU A 226 13.78 -3.93 5.95
CA LEU A 226 15.24 -3.82 5.95
C LEU A 226 15.87 -5.00 6.70
N TRP A 227 15.33 -5.35 7.87
CA TRP A 227 15.82 -6.50 8.63
C TRP A 227 15.66 -7.81 7.86
N VAL A 228 14.51 -8.05 7.23
CA VAL A 228 14.31 -9.27 6.42
C VAL A 228 15.34 -9.36 5.30
N ALA A 229 15.71 -8.25 4.68
CA ALA A 229 16.65 -8.20 3.57
C ALA A 229 18.12 -8.27 4.01
N THR A 230 18.48 -7.73 5.19
CA THR A 230 19.88 -7.46 5.58
C THR A 230 20.27 -8.04 6.94
N GLY A 231 19.32 -8.46 7.76
CA GLY A 231 19.52 -8.84 9.16
C GLY A 231 19.72 -7.66 10.12
N LYS A 232 19.63 -6.40 9.65
CA LYS A 232 19.84 -5.19 10.44
C LYS A 232 18.55 -4.39 10.61
N THR A 233 18.24 -3.99 11.84
CA THR A 233 17.02 -3.22 12.16
C THR A 233 17.19 -1.71 12.00
N GLY A 234 18.44 -1.25 11.90
CA GLY A 234 18.80 0.18 11.92
C GLY A 234 18.77 0.82 13.32
N SER A 235 18.45 0.08 14.39
CA SER A 235 18.60 0.55 15.77
C SER A 235 20.07 0.74 16.13
N GLU A 236 20.93 -0.12 15.60
CA GLU A 236 22.38 -0.09 15.82
C GLU A 236 23.03 1.22 15.35
N TRP A 237 22.45 1.90 14.38
CA TRP A 237 22.98 3.18 13.88
C TRP A 237 22.68 4.34 14.82
N LYS A 238 21.61 4.26 15.60
CA LYS A 238 21.29 5.29 16.58
C LYS A 238 22.32 5.31 17.70
N ASP A 239 22.69 4.13 18.20
CA ASP A 239 23.69 3.99 19.27
C ASP A 239 25.08 4.47 18.82
N SER A 240 25.42 4.30 17.52
CA SER A 240 26.68 4.77 16.94
C SER A 240 26.75 6.29 16.77
N LEU A 241 25.60 6.99 16.71
CA LEU A 241 25.53 8.45 16.59
C LEU A 241 25.45 9.17 17.94
N GLU A 242 25.11 8.45 19.02
CA GLU A 242 25.00 8.97 20.38
C GLU A 242 26.24 8.69 21.23
N GLN A 243 27.23 7.99 20.68
CA GLN A 243 28.57 7.86 21.35
C GLN A 243 29.44 9.09 21.03
N PRO A 244 29.87 9.89 22.02
CA PRO A 244 30.68 11.09 21.84
C PRO A 244 32.08 10.79 21.36
#